data_e07d285e1d9231b45349f9839c5da793
#
_entry.id   e07d285e1d9231b45349f9839c5da793
#
_cell.length_a   1.000
_cell.length_b   1.000
_cell.length_c   1.000
_cell.angle_alpha   90.00
_cell.angle_beta   90.00
_cell.angle_gamma   90.00
#
_symmetry.space_group_name_H-M   'P 1'
#
loop_
_entity.id
_entity.type
_entity.pdbx_description
1 polymer ?
#
loop_
_entity_poly.entity_id
_entity_poly.type
_entity_poly.pdbx_seq_one_letter_code
_entity_poly.pdbx_strand_id
1 'polypeptide(L)'
;MTFPRAALSDLIGDFIVYRGLEPADQRLGGWSEFAARRGLPARSIPRKSEEAYAEVALAILAQAQSLRGCHGPLAQLLYLGDTRLLDGQAFLHMQERSGWPGYAFLASENLQAPAQSDREGSLWLANRWAILADFVAANPGNERTVVVVDLDKTTMGARGRNDRPLDNARAE
;
A
#
# COMPACT_ATOMS: atom_id res chain seq x y z
N MET A 1 -1.77 22.92 22.81
CA MET A 1 -0.60 22.27 22.21
C MET A 1 -0.79 22.33 20.71
N THR A 2 0.01 23.09 19.98
CA THR A 2 -0.04 23.22 18.52
C THR A 2 0.95 22.24 17.92
N PHE A 3 0.48 21.26 17.17
CA PHE A 3 1.35 20.37 16.41
C PHE A 3 1.76 21.06 15.12
N PRO A 4 3.04 21.03 14.72
CA PRO A 4 3.46 21.52 13.43
C PRO A 4 2.77 20.71 12.30
N ARG A 5 2.49 21.34 11.17
CA ARG A 5 2.06 20.62 9.99
C ARG A 5 3.25 19.81 9.47
N ALA A 6 3.05 18.52 9.22
CA ALA A 6 4.02 17.62 8.62
C ALA A 6 3.33 16.81 7.52
N ALA A 7 4.07 16.47 6.48
CA ALA A 7 3.61 15.51 5.49
C ALA A 7 3.80 14.07 6.04
N LEU A 8 3.05 13.12 5.50
CA LEU A 8 3.21 11.71 5.88
C LEU A 8 4.63 11.20 5.56
N SER A 9 5.24 11.70 4.49
CA SER A 9 6.65 11.44 4.13
C SER A 9 7.64 11.87 5.22
N ASP A 10 7.36 12.96 5.93
CA ASP A 10 8.23 13.43 7.01
C ASP A 10 8.18 12.49 8.22
N LEU A 11 7.02 11.86 8.44
CA LEU A 11 6.82 10.91 9.55
C LEU A 11 7.43 9.54 9.23
N ILE A 12 7.23 9.05 8.02
CA ILE A 12 7.66 7.71 7.62
C ILE A 12 9.10 7.72 7.10
N GLY A 13 9.59 8.89 6.67
CA GLY A 13 10.93 9.04 6.11
C GLY A 13 11.13 8.27 4.81
N ASP A 14 10.05 8.08 4.04
CA ASP A 14 10.05 7.19 2.89
C ASP A 14 9.38 7.79 1.63
N PHE A 15 9.52 7.06 0.52
CA PHE A 15 8.89 7.38 -0.74
C PHE A 15 7.41 6.99 -0.69
N ILE A 16 6.54 7.98 -0.80
CA ILE A 16 5.09 7.79 -0.71
C ILE A 16 4.50 7.92 -2.11
N VAL A 17 3.71 6.94 -2.48
CA VAL A 17 2.92 6.97 -3.70
C VAL A 17 1.51 7.40 -3.33
N TYR A 18 1.10 8.56 -3.82
CA TYR A 18 -0.25 9.09 -3.61
C TYR A 18 -1.27 8.51 -4.60
N ARG A 19 -2.51 8.96 -4.43
CA ARG A 19 -3.61 8.67 -5.35
C ARG A 19 -3.19 8.91 -6.81
N GLY A 20 -3.45 7.94 -7.66
CA GLY A 20 -3.09 8.03 -9.07
C GLY A 20 -1.70 7.49 -9.40
N LEU A 21 -1.03 6.79 -8.48
CA LEU A 21 0.31 6.23 -8.67
C LEU A 21 1.37 7.28 -9.06
N GLU A 22 1.21 8.50 -8.55
CA GLU A 22 2.22 9.56 -8.70
C GLU A 22 3.02 9.67 -7.40
N PRO A 23 4.32 9.35 -7.41
CA PRO A 23 5.17 9.45 -6.22
C PRO A 23 5.30 10.89 -5.73
N ALA A 24 5.42 11.05 -4.41
CA ALA A 24 5.72 12.35 -3.81
C ALA A 24 7.13 12.82 -4.16
N ASP A 25 8.08 11.91 -4.30
CA ASP A 25 9.45 12.22 -4.71
C ASP A 25 9.53 12.36 -6.24
N GLN A 26 9.86 13.55 -6.72
CA GLN A 26 9.94 13.88 -8.15
C GLN A 26 11.05 13.13 -8.90
N ARG A 27 11.96 12.47 -8.21
CA ARG A 27 12.99 11.62 -8.81
C ARG A 27 12.45 10.26 -9.26
N LEU A 28 11.24 9.91 -8.84
CA LEU A 28 10.57 8.67 -9.19
C LEU A 28 9.57 8.92 -10.32
N GLY A 29 9.64 8.12 -11.36
CA GLY A 29 8.65 8.11 -12.43
C GLY A 29 7.35 7.45 -11.93
N GLY A 30 6.22 8.14 -12.14
CA GLY A 30 4.88 7.65 -11.79
C GLY A 30 4.08 7.18 -13.00
N TRP A 31 2.74 7.11 -12.79
CA TRP A 31 1.81 6.72 -13.84
C TRP A 31 1.89 7.58 -15.09
N SER A 32 2.01 8.90 -14.95
CA SER A 32 2.06 9.82 -16.09
C SER A 32 3.22 9.48 -17.04
N GLU A 33 4.40 9.21 -16.51
CA GLU A 33 5.56 8.81 -17.29
C GLU A 33 5.41 7.41 -17.89
N PHE A 34 4.87 6.47 -17.12
CA PHE A 34 4.60 5.11 -17.58
C PHE A 34 3.58 5.09 -18.72
N ALA A 35 2.48 5.84 -18.59
CA ALA A 35 1.46 5.97 -19.60
C ALA A 35 2.01 6.60 -20.88
N ALA A 36 2.82 7.67 -20.77
CA ALA A 36 3.42 8.31 -21.92
C ALA A 36 4.34 7.36 -22.70
N ARG A 37 5.17 6.58 -22.01
CA ARG A 37 6.04 5.57 -22.65
C ARG A 37 5.26 4.49 -23.40
N ARG A 38 4.02 4.20 -23.01
CA ARG A 38 3.14 3.18 -23.63
C ARG A 38 2.10 3.75 -24.56
N GLY A 39 2.07 5.05 -24.76
CA GLY A 39 1.05 5.72 -25.58
C GLY A 39 -0.36 5.63 -24.97
N LEU A 40 -0.45 5.49 -23.65
CA LEU A 40 -1.72 5.40 -22.93
C LEU A 40 -2.17 6.80 -22.45
N PRO A 41 -3.49 7.05 -22.36
CA PRO A 41 -3.99 8.30 -21.82
C PRO A 41 -3.62 8.43 -20.32
N ALA A 42 -2.97 9.51 -19.94
CA ALA A 42 -2.60 9.76 -18.53
C ALA A 42 -3.80 9.77 -17.57
N ARG A 43 -5.01 10.04 -18.07
CA ARG A 43 -6.25 10.02 -17.27
C ARG A 43 -6.78 8.62 -16.96
N SER A 44 -6.29 7.59 -17.63
CA SER A 44 -6.71 6.19 -17.42
C SER A 44 -5.89 5.53 -16.33
N ILE A 45 -5.92 6.09 -15.12
CA ILE A 45 -5.19 5.57 -13.97
C ILE A 45 -5.73 4.18 -13.61
N PRO A 46 -4.88 3.14 -13.56
CA PRO A 46 -5.33 1.79 -13.26
C PRO A 46 -5.85 1.68 -11.82
N ARG A 47 -6.86 0.84 -11.65
CA ARG A 47 -7.40 0.52 -10.33
C ARG A 47 -6.51 -0.50 -9.63
N LYS A 48 -6.55 -0.55 -8.31
CA LYS A 48 -5.80 -1.53 -7.49
C LYS A 48 -6.03 -2.99 -7.92
N SER A 49 -7.22 -3.31 -8.41
CA SER A 49 -7.58 -4.65 -8.91
C SER A 49 -7.06 -4.97 -10.32
N GLU A 50 -6.38 -4.05 -10.98
CA GLU A 50 -5.86 -4.25 -12.33
C GLU A 50 -4.36 -4.59 -12.30
N GLU A 51 -3.91 -5.47 -13.18
CA GLU A 51 -2.49 -5.85 -13.29
C GLU A 51 -1.59 -4.65 -13.59
N ALA A 52 -2.07 -3.69 -14.37
CA ALA A 52 -1.35 -2.47 -14.68
C ALA A 52 -1.01 -1.65 -13.43
N TYR A 53 -1.87 -1.67 -12.40
CA TYR A 53 -1.55 -1.06 -11.11
C TYR A 53 -0.31 -1.69 -10.48
N ALA A 54 -0.29 -3.02 -10.41
CA ALA A 54 0.83 -3.76 -9.83
C ALA A 54 2.14 -3.50 -10.60
N GLU A 55 2.05 -3.44 -11.92
CA GLU A 55 3.21 -3.18 -12.79
C GLU A 55 3.84 -1.81 -12.51
N VAL A 56 3.02 -0.76 -12.42
CA VAL A 56 3.50 0.59 -12.11
C VAL A 56 4.03 0.68 -10.68
N ALA A 57 3.30 0.12 -9.71
CA ALA A 57 3.73 0.13 -8.31
C ALA A 57 5.10 -0.57 -8.14
N LEU A 58 5.29 -1.73 -8.75
CA LEU A 58 6.57 -2.44 -8.73
C LEU A 58 7.71 -1.64 -9.38
N ALA A 59 7.42 -0.94 -10.48
CA ALA A 59 8.41 -0.08 -11.14
C ALA A 59 8.83 1.10 -10.23
N ILE A 60 7.88 1.71 -9.53
CA ILE A 60 8.17 2.79 -8.56
C ILE A 60 9.00 2.24 -7.39
N LEU A 61 8.64 1.08 -6.85
CA LEU A 61 9.37 0.45 -5.75
C LEU A 61 10.81 0.10 -6.12
N ALA A 62 11.04 -0.39 -7.33
CA ALA A 62 12.39 -0.67 -7.83
C ALA A 62 13.25 0.61 -7.96
N GLN A 63 12.65 1.70 -8.45
CA GLN A 63 13.31 3.01 -8.50
C GLN A 63 13.63 3.53 -7.09
N ALA A 64 12.67 3.43 -6.16
CA ALA A 64 12.86 3.85 -4.78
C ALA A 64 14.00 3.08 -4.10
N GLN A 65 14.09 1.76 -4.31
CA GLN A 65 15.19 0.95 -3.81
C GLN A 65 16.55 1.43 -4.33
N SER A 66 16.63 1.77 -5.61
CA SER A 66 17.84 2.32 -6.21
C SER A 66 18.25 3.66 -5.62
N LEU A 67 17.28 4.56 -5.36
CA LEU A 67 17.53 5.86 -4.74
C LEU A 67 18.03 5.77 -3.29
N ARG A 68 17.62 4.74 -2.57
CA ARG A 68 18.06 4.49 -1.19
C ARG A 68 19.51 4.01 -1.09
N GLY A 69 20.12 3.63 -2.20
CA GLY A 69 21.46 3.04 -2.19
C GLY A 69 21.50 1.67 -1.51
N CYS A 70 20.37 1.01 -1.34
CA CYS A 70 20.32 -0.32 -0.75
C CYS A 70 20.96 -1.34 -1.69
N HIS A 71 21.80 -2.19 -1.14
CA HIS A 71 22.49 -3.22 -1.90
C HIS A 71 21.58 -4.44 -2.12
N GLY A 72 21.28 -4.70 -3.38
CA GLY A 72 20.54 -5.86 -3.82
C GLY A 72 19.06 -5.58 -4.17
N PRO A 73 18.46 -6.45 -4.99
CA PRO A 73 17.08 -6.32 -5.41
C PRO A 73 16.12 -6.60 -4.26
N LEU A 74 14.93 -6.02 -4.33
CA LEU A 74 13.81 -6.36 -3.46
C LEU A 74 13.51 -7.87 -3.57
N ALA A 75 13.11 -8.49 -2.47
CA ALA A 75 12.96 -9.94 -2.39
C ALA A 75 11.77 -10.42 -1.55
N GLN A 76 11.05 -9.52 -0.89
CA GLN A 76 9.88 -9.86 -0.08
C GLN A 76 8.86 -8.73 -0.16
N LEU A 77 7.57 -9.08 -0.19
CA LEU A 77 6.46 -8.15 -0.21
C LEU A 77 5.57 -8.36 1.00
N LEU A 78 5.39 -7.33 1.81
CA LEU A 78 4.35 -7.25 2.83
C LEU A 78 3.34 -6.18 2.41
N TYR A 79 2.06 -6.48 2.54
CA TYR A 79 0.99 -5.57 2.16
C TYR A 79 0.02 -5.39 3.33
N LEU A 80 -0.34 -4.14 3.63
CA LEU A 80 -1.31 -3.80 4.67
C LEU A 80 -2.48 -3.06 4.04
N GLY A 81 -3.70 -3.56 4.22
CA GLY A 81 -4.89 -2.96 3.63
C GLY A 81 -6.17 -3.27 4.41
N ASP A 82 -7.29 -2.70 3.96
CA ASP A 82 -8.60 -2.89 4.60
C ASP A 82 -9.59 -3.70 3.77
N THR A 83 -9.34 -3.86 2.47
CA THR A 83 -10.28 -4.49 1.54
C THR A 83 -9.70 -5.72 0.83
N ARG A 84 -10.40 -6.86 0.99
CA ARG A 84 -10.02 -8.08 0.28
C ARG A 84 -10.06 -7.94 -1.24
N LEU A 85 -11.11 -7.27 -1.77
CA LEU A 85 -11.30 -7.16 -3.22
C LEU A 85 -10.30 -6.22 -3.90
N LEU A 86 -9.88 -5.14 -3.25
CA LEU A 86 -8.97 -4.18 -3.86
C LEU A 86 -7.53 -4.43 -3.42
N ASP A 87 -7.28 -4.42 -2.12
CA ASP A 87 -5.93 -4.55 -1.57
C ASP A 87 -5.42 -5.99 -1.71
N GLY A 88 -6.30 -6.98 -1.47
CA GLY A 88 -5.95 -8.38 -1.67
C GLY A 88 -5.58 -8.68 -3.13
N GLN A 89 -6.34 -8.16 -4.11
CA GLN A 89 -5.99 -8.34 -5.53
C GLN A 89 -4.73 -7.57 -5.91
N ALA A 90 -4.56 -6.32 -5.44
CA ALA A 90 -3.33 -5.58 -5.67
C ALA A 90 -2.11 -6.37 -5.21
N PHE A 91 -2.16 -6.90 -3.98
CA PHE A 91 -1.10 -7.74 -3.44
C PHE A 91 -0.84 -8.98 -4.30
N LEU A 92 -1.88 -9.74 -4.67
CA LEU A 92 -1.73 -10.96 -5.46
C LEU A 92 -1.11 -10.68 -6.83
N HIS A 93 -1.54 -9.63 -7.54
CA HIS A 93 -0.93 -9.22 -8.79
C HIS A 93 0.53 -8.78 -8.62
N MET A 94 0.85 -8.03 -7.55
CA MET A 94 2.23 -7.65 -7.25
C MET A 94 3.10 -8.87 -6.95
N GLN A 95 2.60 -9.83 -6.17
CA GLN A 95 3.30 -11.06 -5.83
C GLN A 95 3.56 -11.91 -7.09
N GLU A 96 2.55 -12.11 -7.91
CA GLU A 96 2.65 -12.88 -9.15
C GLU A 96 3.69 -12.26 -10.11
N ARG A 97 3.61 -10.95 -10.35
CA ARG A 97 4.51 -10.27 -11.29
C ARG A 97 5.94 -10.15 -10.79
N SER A 98 6.14 -9.95 -9.51
CA SER A 98 7.48 -9.84 -8.93
C SER A 98 8.14 -11.20 -8.69
N GLY A 99 7.34 -12.24 -8.46
CA GLY A 99 7.81 -13.54 -7.98
C GLY A 99 8.32 -13.49 -6.53
N TRP A 100 8.11 -12.39 -5.80
CA TRP A 100 8.56 -12.28 -4.42
C TRP A 100 7.63 -13.03 -3.47
N PRO A 101 8.17 -13.84 -2.55
CA PRO A 101 7.38 -14.34 -1.44
C PRO A 101 6.86 -13.17 -0.61
N GLY A 102 5.71 -13.36 0.01
CA GLY A 102 5.14 -12.30 0.84
C GLY A 102 3.76 -12.63 1.36
N TYR A 103 3.24 -11.72 2.16
CA TYR A 103 1.94 -11.86 2.80
C TYR A 103 1.22 -10.51 2.84
N ALA A 104 -0.10 -10.55 2.72
CA ALA A 104 -0.95 -9.40 2.96
C ALA A 104 -1.72 -9.54 4.27
N PHE A 105 -1.73 -8.50 5.08
CA PHE A 105 -2.61 -8.34 6.23
C PHE A 105 -3.76 -7.42 5.85
N LEU A 106 -4.97 -7.97 5.85
CA LEU A 106 -6.18 -7.27 5.46
C LEU A 106 -7.13 -7.25 6.66
N ALA A 107 -7.32 -6.06 7.23
CA ALA A 107 -8.10 -5.94 8.45
C ALA A 107 -9.25 -4.94 8.31
N SER A 108 -10.40 -5.33 8.85
CA SER A 108 -11.52 -4.43 9.11
C SER A 108 -11.74 -4.30 10.62
N GLU A 109 -12.03 -3.11 11.13
CA GLU A 109 -12.25 -2.95 12.57
C GLU A 109 -13.68 -3.29 12.95
N ASN A 110 -13.89 -4.48 13.54
CA ASN A 110 -15.18 -4.92 14.05
C ASN A 110 -15.15 -5.05 15.57
N LEU A 111 -15.54 -3.98 16.27
CA LEU A 111 -15.55 -3.93 17.73
C LEU A 111 -16.64 -4.81 18.39
N GLN A 112 -17.59 -5.30 17.64
CA GLN A 112 -18.71 -6.11 18.16
C GLN A 112 -18.37 -7.60 18.27
N ALA A 113 -17.31 -8.06 17.59
CA ALA A 113 -16.87 -9.44 17.62
C ALA A 113 -15.54 -9.61 18.37
N PRO A 114 -15.24 -10.76 18.97
CA PRO A 114 -13.91 -11.09 19.47
C PRO A 114 -12.85 -10.95 18.37
N ALA A 115 -11.61 -10.60 18.76
CA ALA A 115 -10.51 -10.54 17.82
C ALA A 115 -10.24 -11.91 17.21
N GLN A 116 -10.28 -11.98 15.88
CA GLN A 116 -10.11 -13.22 15.13
C GLN A 116 -9.42 -12.94 13.81
N SER A 117 -8.59 -13.86 13.38
CA SER A 117 -8.00 -13.86 12.04
C SER A 117 -8.10 -15.23 11.38
N ASP A 118 -8.10 -15.23 10.05
CA ASP A 118 -8.09 -16.42 9.21
C ASP A 118 -7.01 -16.27 8.13
N ARG A 119 -6.59 -17.39 7.54
CA ARG A 119 -5.55 -17.40 6.48
C ARG A 119 -6.10 -18.05 5.22
N GLU A 120 -6.00 -17.32 4.12
CA GLU A 120 -6.29 -17.81 2.78
C GLU A 120 -5.02 -17.71 1.93
N GLY A 121 -4.23 -18.78 1.87
CA GLY A 121 -2.94 -18.74 1.19
C GLY A 121 -1.99 -17.70 1.80
N SER A 122 -1.62 -16.70 1.02
CA SER A 122 -0.77 -15.59 1.44
C SER A 122 -1.56 -14.40 2.04
N LEU A 123 -2.89 -14.48 2.11
CA LEU A 123 -3.74 -13.46 2.73
C LEU A 123 -4.02 -13.80 4.18
N TRP A 124 -3.72 -12.86 5.08
CA TRP A 124 -4.10 -12.91 6.48
C TRP A 124 -5.25 -11.95 6.71
N LEU A 125 -6.45 -12.50 6.88
CA LEU A 125 -7.69 -11.75 7.04
C LEU A 125 -7.98 -11.58 8.53
N ALA A 126 -8.14 -10.34 8.99
CA ALA A 126 -8.39 -10.04 10.39
C ALA A 126 -9.61 -9.13 10.58
N ASN A 127 -10.33 -9.31 11.67
CA ASN A 127 -11.43 -8.44 12.06
C ASN A 127 -11.01 -7.34 13.05
N ARG A 128 -9.71 -7.22 13.36
CA ARG A 128 -9.12 -6.24 14.28
C ARG A 128 -7.73 -5.84 13.85
N TRP A 129 -7.44 -4.56 13.86
CA TRP A 129 -6.08 -4.05 13.63
C TRP A 129 -5.09 -4.45 14.72
N ALA A 130 -5.56 -4.73 15.94
CA ALA A 130 -4.69 -5.20 17.03
C ALA A 130 -3.91 -6.48 16.69
N ILE A 131 -4.42 -7.31 15.76
CA ILE A 131 -3.76 -8.55 15.30
C ILE A 131 -2.54 -8.26 14.39
N LEU A 132 -2.37 -7.01 13.94
CA LEU A 132 -1.21 -6.63 13.11
C LEU A 132 0.13 -6.96 13.80
N ALA A 133 0.19 -6.86 15.13
CA ALA A 133 1.40 -7.18 15.88
C ALA A 133 1.82 -8.65 15.67
N ASP A 134 0.85 -9.57 15.68
CA ASP A 134 1.11 -11.00 15.45
C ASP A 134 1.54 -11.26 13.99
N PHE A 135 0.92 -10.55 13.04
CA PHE A 135 1.32 -10.62 11.63
C PHE A 135 2.77 -10.17 11.44
N VAL A 136 3.16 -9.03 12.01
CA VAL A 136 4.53 -8.50 11.91
C VAL A 136 5.54 -9.43 12.57
N ALA A 137 5.21 -9.97 13.75
CA ALA A 137 6.06 -10.93 14.45
C ALA A 137 6.27 -12.23 13.64
N ALA A 138 5.23 -12.69 12.93
CA ALA A 138 5.30 -13.88 12.10
C ALA A 138 6.00 -13.66 10.75
N ASN A 139 6.13 -12.41 10.29
CA ASN A 139 6.68 -12.05 8.99
C ASN A 139 7.76 -10.95 9.13
N PRO A 140 8.90 -11.27 9.75
CA PRO A 140 9.96 -10.28 9.94
C PRO A 140 10.49 -9.79 8.59
N GLY A 141 10.62 -8.48 8.48
CA GLY A 141 11.22 -7.84 7.31
C GLY A 141 12.74 -7.68 7.43
N ASN A 142 13.36 -7.34 6.32
CA ASN A 142 14.76 -6.96 6.24
C ASN A 142 14.93 -5.82 5.21
N GLU A 143 16.16 -5.39 4.93
CA GLU A 143 16.46 -4.31 3.98
C GLU A 143 15.97 -4.56 2.54
N ARG A 144 15.62 -5.80 2.19
CA ARG A 144 15.07 -6.20 0.89
C ARG A 144 13.56 -6.43 0.94
N THR A 145 12.91 -6.08 2.04
CA THR A 145 11.45 -6.19 2.21
C THR A 145 10.79 -4.88 1.83
N VAL A 146 9.81 -4.97 0.95
CA VAL A 146 8.86 -3.89 0.66
C VAL A 146 7.67 -4.02 1.59
N VAL A 147 7.27 -2.90 2.19
CA VAL A 147 6.00 -2.79 2.89
C VAL A 147 5.12 -1.81 2.13
N VAL A 148 4.04 -2.30 1.55
CA VAL A 148 3.01 -1.48 0.91
C VAL A 148 1.87 -1.29 1.88
N VAL A 149 1.49 -0.04 2.11
CA VAL A 149 0.42 0.29 3.07
C VAL A 149 -0.66 1.10 2.36
N ASP A 150 -1.90 0.64 2.44
CA ASP A 150 -3.04 1.43 2.03
C ASP A 150 -3.23 2.63 2.97
N LEU A 151 -3.68 3.77 2.45
CA LEU A 151 -3.82 4.98 3.24
C LEU A 151 -5.20 5.12 3.87
N ASP A 152 -6.25 4.93 3.06
CA ASP A 152 -7.62 5.14 3.47
C ASP A 152 -8.08 3.97 4.36
N LYS A 153 -8.57 4.25 5.56
CA LYS A 153 -9.01 3.27 6.57
C LYS A 153 -7.92 2.34 7.12
N THR A 154 -6.74 2.35 6.55
CA THR A 154 -5.58 1.58 7.01
C THR A 154 -4.66 2.45 7.86
N THR A 155 -4.01 3.43 7.27
CA THR A 155 -3.10 4.36 7.96
C THR A 155 -3.84 5.52 8.63
N MET A 156 -4.92 6.01 8.02
CA MET A 156 -5.67 7.19 8.46
C MET A 156 -6.77 6.86 9.48
N GLY A 157 -6.89 5.62 9.92
CA GLY A 157 -7.79 5.18 10.99
C GLY A 157 -9.06 4.50 10.52
N ALA A 158 -9.72 3.81 11.47
CA ALA A 158 -10.94 3.06 11.25
C ALA A 158 -12.14 3.95 10.86
N ARG A 159 -13.11 3.32 10.20
CA ARG A 159 -14.38 3.95 9.81
C ARG A 159 -14.97 4.83 10.91
N GLY A 160 -15.41 6.02 10.55
CA GLY A 160 -16.28 6.86 11.36
C GLY A 160 -15.71 8.20 11.80
N ARG A 161 -14.41 8.42 11.84
CA ARG A 161 -13.83 9.74 12.16
C ARG A 161 -13.54 10.60 10.93
N ASN A 162 -13.13 9.97 9.84
CA ASN A 162 -12.66 10.66 8.64
C ASN A 162 -13.53 10.44 7.40
N ASP A 163 -14.50 9.50 7.44
CA ASP A 163 -15.35 9.20 6.28
C ASP A 163 -16.16 10.44 5.85
N ARG A 164 -16.79 11.17 6.79
CA ARG A 164 -17.59 12.37 6.46
C ARG A 164 -16.78 13.51 5.87
N PRO A 165 -15.65 13.95 6.45
CA PRO A 165 -14.83 15.01 5.85
C PRO A 165 -14.26 14.63 4.50
N LEU A 166 -13.84 13.37 4.31
CA LEU A 166 -13.29 12.89 3.05
C LEU A 166 -14.37 12.74 1.97
N ASP A 167 -15.54 12.24 2.32
CA ASP A 167 -16.64 12.12 1.37
C ASP A 167 -17.23 13.47 0.99
N ASN A 168 -17.28 14.43 1.92
CA ASN A 168 -17.65 15.81 1.63
C ASN A 168 -16.62 16.48 0.69
N ALA A 169 -15.32 16.30 0.94
CA ALA A 169 -14.27 16.84 0.07
C ALA A 169 -14.20 16.17 -1.32
N ARG A 170 -14.85 15.02 -1.49
CA ARG A 170 -14.99 14.35 -2.79
C ARG A 170 -16.25 14.78 -3.55
N ALA A 171 -17.23 15.34 -2.84
CA ALA A 171 -18.49 15.81 -3.41
C ALA A 171 -18.42 17.28 -3.88
N GLU A 172 -17.43 18.03 -3.45
CA GLU A 172 -17.06 19.37 -3.93
C GLU A 172 -16.05 19.27 -5.10
#